data_46def6690f438c57082ce2feb60fff22
#
_entry.id   46def6690f438c57082ce2feb60fff22
#
_cell.length_a   1.000
_cell.length_b   1.000
_cell.length_c   1.000
_cell.angle_alpha   90.00
_cell.angle_beta   90.00
_cell.angle_gamma   90.00
#
_symmetry.space_group_name_H-M   'P 1'
#
loop_
_entity.id
_entity.type
_entity.pdbx_description
1 polymer ?
#
loop_
_entity_poly.entity_id
_entity_poly.type
_entity_poly.pdbx_seq_one_letter_code
_entity_poly.pdbx_strand_id
1 'polypeptide(L)'
;VRPSTILLAAITVVFGVATIVLAVLIGTDGGRALSTELRLGILITFGFGVACLTTEANHRRRARLQQKAEAHPGTAFVTAHATESTAADLAAWSPRLRVWFPCDLGFDRTGITSWSTRNDGQGTPIALRSEVLGFDVFSEPTPRGVAYRWGIVVHLAPRTSGPGAVHLWVADDQPAQDEYAMRRTIRRIESALGTR
;
A
#
# COMPACT_ATOMS: atom_id res chain seq x y z
N VAL A 1 -1.22 -17.62 -11.38
CA VAL A 1 0.03 -16.86 -11.54
C VAL A 1 0.07 -16.36 -12.98
N ARG A 2 0.26 -15.04 -13.19
CA ARG A 2 0.29 -14.48 -14.56
C ARG A 2 1.57 -14.87 -15.29
N PRO A 3 1.52 -15.07 -16.61
CA PRO A 3 2.71 -15.41 -17.39
C PRO A 3 3.84 -14.37 -17.26
N SER A 4 3.51 -13.10 -17.05
CA SER A 4 4.49 -12.03 -16.77
C SER A 4 5.24 -12.23 -15.44
N THR A 5 4.58 -12.70 -14.39
CA THR A 5 5.22 -12.96 -13.09
C THR A 5 6.13 -14.19 -13.17
N ILE A 6 5.71 -15.22 -13.91
CA ILE A 6 6.55 -16.39 -14.17
C ILE A 6 7.78 -15.99 -14.95
N LEU A 7 7.62 -15.18 -16.00
CA LEU A 7 8.73 -14.68 -16.82
C LEU A 7 9.72 -13.86 -15.98
N LEU A 8 9.23 -12.92 -15.17
CA LEU A 8 10.09 -12.14 -14.29
C LEU A 8 10.82 -13.01 -13.26
N ALA A 9 10.14 -13.98 -12.66
CA ALA A 9 10.75 -14.92 -11.73
C ALA A 9 11.82 -15.77 -12.41
N ALA A 10 11.55 -16.26 -13.63
CA ALA A 10 12.52 -17.02 -14.43
C ALA A 10 13.76 -16.17 -14.76
N ILE A 11 13.56 -14.91 -15.17
CA ILE A 11 14.65 -13.97 -15.43
C ILE A 11 15.49 -13.75 -14.15
N THR A 12 14.85 -13.55 -12.98
CA THR A 12 15.55 -13.38 -11.70
C THR A 12 16.39 -14.61 -11.36
N VAL A 13 15.86 -15.82 -11.56
CA VAL A 13 16.58 -17.07 -11.31
C VAL A 13 17.78 -17.20 -12.26
N VAL A 14 17.59 -16.93 -13.54
CA VAL A 14 18.67 -16.99 -14.55
C VAL A 14 19.79 -16.02 -14.22
N PHE A 15 19.46 -14.75 -13.90
CA PHE A 15 20.45 -13.75 -13.49
C PHE A 15 21.14 -14.12 -12.18
N GLY A 16 20.40 -14.68 -11.20
CA GLY A 16 20.96 -15.14 -9.93
C GLY A 16 21.97 -16.27 -10.12
N VAL A 17 21.61 -17.27 -10.94
CA VAL A 17 22.51 -18.39 -11.28
C VAL A 17 23.73 -17.88 -12.05
N ALA A 18 23.54 -17.01 -13.06
CA ALA A 18 24.64 -16.43 -13.81
C ALA A 18 25.60 -15.63 -12.91
N THR A 19 25.07 -14.88 -11.93
CA THR A 19 25.87 -14.14 -10.96
C THR A 19 26.69 -15.05 -10.06
N ILE A 20 26.09 -16.18 -9.59
CA ILE A 20 26.77 -17.18 -8.77
C ILE A 20 27.88 -17.88 -9.59
N VAL A 21 27.58 -18.31 -10.82
CA VAL A 21 28.55 -18.94 -11.71
C VAL A 21 29.71 -17.99 -11.99
N LEU A 22 29.42 -16.72 -12.27
CA LEU A 22 30.43 -15.70 -12.47
C LEU A 22 31.30 -15.53 -11.22
N ALA A 23 30.71 -15.48 -10.03
CA ALA A 23 31.42 -15.36 -8.75
C ALA A 23 32.37 -16.55 -8.50
N VAL A 24 31.95 -17.76 -8.84
CA VAL A 24 32.76 -18.98 -8.69
C VAL A 24 33.93 -18.98 -9.68
N LEU A 25 33.67 -18.64 -10.95
CA LEU A 25 34.71 -18.54 -11.99
C LEU A 25 35.79 -17.49 -11.66
N ILE A 26 35.39 -16.39 -11.02
CA ILE A 26 36.27 -15.28 -10.62
C ILE A 26 37.10 -15.63 -9.39
N GLY A 27 36.53 -16.38 -8.45
CA GLY A 27 37.25 -16.84 -7.25
C GLY A 27 38.49 -17.69 -7.58
N THR A 28 38.55 -18.22 -8.81
CA THR A 28 39.67 -19.06 -9.29
C THR A 28 40.79 -18.26 -9.97
N ASP A 29 40.56 -16.99 -10.45
CA ASP A 29 41.54 -16.28 -11.30
C ASP A 29 41.97 -14.86 -10.82
N GLY A 30 41.99 -14.59 -9.54
CA GLY A 30 42.72 -13.43 -9.00
C GLY A 30 42.07 -12.04 -9.24
N GLY A 31 40.86 -11.93 -9.03
CA GLY A 31 39.82 -11.00 -9.18
C GLY A 31 39.83 -9.57 -8.66
N ARG A 32 40.67 -8.64 -9.13
CA ARG A 32 40.48 -7.19 -8.84
C ARG A 32 39.59 -6.47 -9.86
N ALA A 33 39.61 -6.82 -11.13
CA ALA A 33 38.81 -6.16 -12.16
C ALA A 33 37.33 -6.59 -12.18
N LEU A 34 37.06 -7.81 -11.83
CA LEU A 34 35.73 -8.43 -11.87
C LEU A 34 34.84 -8.08 -10.69
N SER A 35 35.34 -7.36 -9.68
CA SER A 35 34.54 -6.91 -8.54
C SER A 35 33.40 -5.96 -8.94
N THR A 36 33.55 -5.21 -10.01
CA THR A 36 32.54 -4.25 -10.50
C THR A 36 31.42 -4.96 -11.25
N GLU A 37 31.75 -5.93 -12.10
CA GLU A 37 30.77 -6.72 -12.87
C GLU A 37 29.95 -7.63 -11.94
N LEU A 38 30.59 -8.22 -10.92
CA LEU A 38 29.90 -9.02 -9.91
C LEU A 38 28.93 -8.15 -9.09
N ARG A 39 29.34 -6.96 -8.67
CA ARG A 39 28.49 -6.01 -7.95
C ARG A 39 27.30 -5.58 -8.81
N LEU A 40 27.53 -5.31 -10.09
CA LEU A 40 26.46 -4.96 -11.03
C LEU A 40 25.49 -6.11 -11.22
N GLY A 41 25.98 -7.35 -11.37
CA GLY A 41 25.15 -8.56 -11.47
C GLY A 41 24.29 -8.76 -10.23
N ILE A 42 24.84 -8.60 -9.03
CA ILE A 42 24.10 -8.68 -7.76
C ILE A 42 23.03 -7.60 -7.68
N LEU A 43 23.36 -6.34 -8.03
CA LEU A 43 22.41 -5.23 -8.03
C LEU A 43 21.24 -5.46 -9.00
N ILE A 44 21.53 -5.94 -10.21
CA ILE A 44 20.51 -6.25 -11.21
C ILE A 44 19.60 -7.38 -10.70
N THR A 45 20.19 -8.48 -10.20
CA THR A 45 19.42 -9.62 -9.67
C THR A 45 18.53 -9.21 -8.50
N PHE A 46 19.08 -8.42 -7.57
CA PHE A 46 18.32 -7.90 -6.43
C PHE A 46 17.19 -6.96 -6.89
N GLY A 47 17.48 -6.07 -7.84
CA GLY A 47 16.49 -5.15 -8.42
C GLY A 47 15.32 -5.90 -9.08
N PHE A 48 15.62 -6.92 -9.89
CA PHE A 48 14.58 -7.77 -10.49
C PHE A 48 13.80 -8.57 -9.44
N GLY A 49 14.47 -9.11 -8.43
CA GLY A 49 13.82 -9.82 -7.33
C GLY A 49 12.83 -8.93 -6.58
N VAL A 50 13.24 -7.71 -6.24
CA VAL A 50 12.36 -6.72 -5.60
C VAL A 50 11.21 -6.33 -6.52
N ALA A 51 11.45 -6.12 -7.81
CA ALA A 51 10.40 -5.81 -8.79
C ALA A 51 9.38 -6.96 -8.92
N CYS A 52 9.82 -8.22 -8.92
CA CYS A 52 8.94 -9.38 -8.91
C CYS A 52 8.06 -9.42 -7.65
N LEU A 53 8.67 -9.28 -6.47
CA LEU A 53 7.95 -9.34 -5.19
C LEU A 53 6.93 -8.21 -5.06
N THR A 54 7.30 -6.99 -5.46
CA THR A 54 6.40 -5.83 -5.41
C THR A 54 5.24 -5.98 -6.41
N THR A 55 5.50 -6.49 -7.61
CA THR A 55 4.48 -6.74 -8.63
C THR A 55 3.48 -7.79 -8.16
N GLU A 56 3.97 -8.91 -7.59
CA GLU A 56 3.12 -9.96 -7.05
C GLU A 56 2.31 -9.48 -5.84
N ALA A 57 2.93 -8.76 -4.91
CA ALA A 57 2.24 -8.18 -3.75
C ALA A 57 1.13 -7.21 -4.19
N ASN A 58 1.40 -6.36 -5.18
CA ASN A 58 0.42 -5.45 -5.74
C ASN A 58 -0.72 -6.20 -6.45
N HIS A 59 -0.40 -7.27 -7.16
CA HIS A 59 -1.41 -8.10 -7.82
C HIS A 59 -2.33 -8.79 -6.80
N ARG A 60 -1.77 -9.41 -5.75
CA ARG A 60 -2.55 -10.03 -4.67
C ARG A 60 -3.42 -9.02 -3.95
N ARG A 61 -2.90 -7.82 -3.70
CA ARG A 61 -3.68 -6.73 -3.10
C ARG A 61 -4.88 -6.36 -3.97
N ARG A 62 -4.68 -6.13 -5.28
CA ARG A 62 -5.77 -5.80 -6.20
C ARG A 62 -6.83 -6.89 -6.27
N ALA A 63 -6.41 -8.16 -6.41
CA ALA A 63 -7.33 -9.28 -6.44
C ALA A 63 -8.17 -9.36 -5.16
N ARG A 64 -7.55 -9.14 -3.98
CA ARG A 64 -8.24 -9.11 -2.70
C ARG A 64 -9.26 -7.95 -2.61
N LEU A 65 -8.86 -6.73 -3.00
CA LEU A 65 -9.76 -5.57 -2.97
C LEU A 65 -10.91 -5.76 -3.95
N GLN A 66 -10.65 -6.31 -5.13
CA GLN A 66 -11.69 -6.63 -6.11
C GLN A 66 -12.67 -7.67 -5.57
N GLN A 67 -12.19 -8.76 -4.99
CA GLN A 67 -13.02 -9.80 -4.38
C GLN A 67 -13.92 -9.20 -3.27
N LYS A 68 -13.37 -8.31 -2.43
CA LYS A 68 -14.16 -7.61 -1.41
C LYS A 68 -15.21 -6.69 -2.03
N ALA A 69 -14.87 -5.96 -3.08
CA ALA A 69 -15.81 -5.08 -3.78
C ALA A 69 -16.94 -5.87 -4.45
N GLU A 70 -16.66 -7.06 -4.97
CA GLU A 70 -17.68 -7.97 -5.52
C GLU A 70 -18.59 -8.52 -4.42
N ALA A 71 -18.04 -8.85 -3.25
CA ALA A 71 -18.80 -9.34 -2.10
C ALA A 71 -19.63 -8.23 -1.41
N HIS A 72 -19.23 -6.96 -1.54
CA HIS A 72 -19.87 -5.81 -0.92
C HIS A 72 -20.17 -4.72 -1.96
N PRO A 73 -21.19 -4.90 -2.81
CA PRO A 73 -21.54 -3.92 -3.85
C PRO A 73 -21.83 -2.54 -3.27
N GLY A 74 -21.28 -1.50 -3.88
CA GLY A 74 -21.41 -0.12 -3.42
C GLY A 74 -20.39 0.33 -2.38
N THR A 75 -19.49 -0.57 -1.94
CA THR A 75 -18.40 -0.23 -1.02
C THR A 75 -17.10 0.03 -1.80
N ALA A 76 -16.48 1.17 -1.55
CA ALA A 76 -15.14 1.47 -2.08
C ALA A 76 -14.08 0.95 -1.13
N PHE A 77 -13.20 0.07 -1.60
CA PHE A 77 -12.10 -0.47 -0.79
C PHE A 77 -10.76 0.14 -1.14
N VAL A 78 -9.95 0.42 -0.11
CA VAL A 78 -8.54 0.80 -0.24
C VAL A 78 -7.71 0.11 0.85
N THR A 79 -6.45 -0.19 0.57
CA THR A 79 -5.54 -0.66 1.61
C THR A 79 -4.90 0.55 2.29
N ALA A 80 -5.08 0.67 3.59
CA ALA A 80 -4.53 1.74 4.40
C ALA A 80 -3.31 1.26 5.19
N HIS A 81 -2.33 2.15 5.32
CA HIS A 81 -1.15 1.98 6.14
C HIS A 81 -1.07 3.13 7.14
N ALA A 82 -0.56 2.85 8.34
CA ALA A 82 -0.36 3.88 9.34
C ALA A 82 0.72 4.88 8.91
N THR A 83 0.50 6.16 9.24
CA THR A 83 1.55 7.18 9.33
C THR A 83 2.12 7.19 10.76
N GLU A 84 3.09 8.04 11.04
CA GLU A 84 3.59 8.22 12.41
C GLU A 84 2.51 8.76 13.36
N SER A 85 1.60 9.60 12.86
CA SER A 85 0.50 10.19 13.65
C SER A 85 -0.75 9.31 13.74
N THR A 86 -0.97 8.37 12.84
CA THR A 86 -2.24 7.62 12.71
C THR A 86 -2.72 7.01 14.03
N ALA A 87 -1.81 6.42 14.80
CA ALA A 87 -2.19 5.78 16.07
C ALA A 87 -2.64 6.81 17.12
N ALA A 88 -1.95 7.95 17.17
CA ALA A 88 -2.30 9.06 18.06
C ALA A 88 -3.61 9.72 17.63
N ASP A 89 -3.80 9.97 16.34
CA ASP A 89 -5.00 10.56 15.76
C ASP A 89 -6.24 9.70 16.07
N LEU A 90 -6.14 8.38 15.85
CA LEU A 90 -7.22 7.43 16.15
C LEU A 90 -7.51 7.35 17.65
N ALA A 91 -6.47 7.32 18.48
CA ALA A 91 -6.63 7.29 19.93
C ALA A 91 -7.26 8.57 20.48
N ALA A 92 -6.89 9.72 19.92
CA ALA A 92 -7.46 11.02 20.26
C ALA A 92 -8.94 11.11 19.83
N TRP A 93 -9.29 10.58 18.66
CA TRP A 93 -10.66 10.57 18.17
C TRP A 93 -11.54 9.54 18.88
N SER A 94 -11.03 8.32 19.10
CA SER A 94 -11.77 7.25 19.80
C SER A 94 -10.83 6.33 20.57
N PRO A 95 -10.63 6.56 21.89
CA PRO A 95 -9.68 5.81 22.73
C PRO A 95 -9.94 4.30 22.80
N ARG A 96 -11.17 3.87 22.53
CA ARG A 96 -11.58 2.45 22.55
C ARG A 96 -11.36 1.74 21.23
N LEU A 97 -11.15 2.50 20.13
CA LEU A 97 -10.96 1.93 18.80
C LEU A 97 -9.56 1.31 18.69
N ARG A 98 -9.50 0.09 18.18
CA ARG A 98 -8.26 -0.61 17.85
C ARG A 98 -8.28 -0.99 16.38
N VAL A 99 -7.42 -0.36 15.59
CA VAL A 99 -7.23 -0.68 14.18
C VAL A 99 -5.80 -1.18 13.99
N TRP A 100 -5.68 -2.32 13.34
CA TRP A 100 -4.38 -2.92 13.02
C TRP A 100 -4.01 -2.62 11.58
N PHE A 101 -2.89 -1.96 11.38
CA PHE A 101 -2.36 -1.66 10.06
C PHE A 101 -1.26 -2.67 9.63
N PRO A 102 -1.15 -2.97 8.31
CA PRO A 102 -2.02 -2.53 7.23
C PRO A 102 -3.41 -3.19 7.31
N CYS A 103 -4.45 -2.43 6.94
CA CYS A 103 -5.81 -2.95 6.83
C CYS A 103 -6.46 -2.49 5.52
N ASP A 104 -7.54 -3.17 5.12
CA ASP A 104 -8.38 -2.69 4.04
C ASP A 104 -9.52 -1.87 4.65
N LEU A 105 -9.68 -0.63 4.22
CA LEU A 105 -10.79 0.22 4.60
C LEU A 105 -11.88 0.13 3.54
N GLY A 106 -13.10 -0.18 3.97
CA GLY A 106 -14.31 -0.10 3.17
C GLY A 106 -15.09 1.17 3.51
N PHE A 107 -15.53 1.88 2.49
CA PHE A 107 -16.32 3.10 2.57
C PHE A 107 -17.65 2.86 1.86
N ASP A 108 -18.76 3.02 2.56
CA ASP A 108 -20.11 2.89 2.02
C ASP A 108 -21.06 3.87 2.69
N ARG A 109 -22.34 3.77 2.36
CA ARG A 109 -23.38 4.65 2.91
C ARG A 109 -23.55 4.54 4.43
N THR A 110 -23.04 3.52 5.07
CA THR A 110 -23.07 3.35 6.53
C THR A 110 -21.89 4.02 7.22
N GLY A 111 -20.76 4.19 6.50
CA GLY A 111 -19.57 4.84 7.03
C GLY A 111 -18.26 4.17 6.62
N ILE A 112 -17.35 4.07 7.57
CA ILE A 112 -16.03 3.49 7.38
C ILE A 112 -15.89 2.21 8.20
N THR A 113 -15.48 1.14 7.54
CA THR A 113 -15.28 -0.17 8.15
C THR A 113 -13.84 -0.64 7.89
N SER A 114 -13.16 -1.16 8.91
CA SER A 114 -11.83 -1.78 8.81
C SER A 114 -11.95 -3.28 8.59
N TRP A 115 -11.17 -3.81 7.67
CA TRP A 115 -11.09 -5.22 7.33
C TRP A 115 -9.65 -5.69 7.45
N SER A 116 -9.44 -6.86 8.06
CA SER A 116 -8.10 -7.46 8.08
C SER A 116 -7.62 -7.75 6.65
N THR A 117 -6.32 -7.52 6.40
CA THR A 117 -5.70 -7.93 5.13
C THR A 117 -5.44 -9.44 5.07
N ARG A 118 -5.51 -10.14 6.20
CA ARG A 118 -5.17 -11.57 6.33
C ARG A 118 -6.39 -12.49 6.40
N ASN A 119 -7.52 -11.98 6.87
CA ASN A 119 -8.74 -12.77 7.05
C ASN A 119 -9.90 -12.10 6.32
N ASP A 120 -10.75 -12.89 5.69
CA ASP A 120 -12.02 -12.47 5.10
C ASP A 120 -13.14 -12.33 6.17
N GLY A 121 -12.73 -12.08 7.41
CA GLY A 121 -13.62 -11.90 8.55
C GLY A 121 -14.55 -10.70 8.44
N GLN A 122 -15.47 -10.58 9.38
CA GLN A 122 -16.36 -9.42 9.47
C GLN A 122 -15.57 -8.13 9.65
N GLY A 123 -15.96 -7.08 8.91
CA GLY A 123 -15.39 -5.76 9.06
C GLY A 123 -15.71 -5.17 10.43
N THR A 124 -14.79 -4.40 10.99
CA THR A 124 -15.00 -3.66 12.23
C THR A 124 -15.35 -2.23 11.90
N PRO A 125 -16.55 -1.73 12.26
CA PRO A 125 -16.92 -0.34 12.04
C PRO A 125 -15.95 0.60 12.74
N ILE A 126 -15.47 1.61 12.01
CA ILE A 126 -14.59 2.68 12.52
C ILE A 126 -15.41 3.93 12.80
N ALA A 127 -16.09 4.44 11.78
CA ALA A 127 -16.85 5.67 11.83
C ALA A 127 -18.20 5.52 11.12
N LEU A 128 -19.23 6.13 11.68
CA LEU A 128 -20.51 6.24 11.00
C LEU A 128 -20.41 7.28 9.87
N ARG A 129 -21.28 7.16 8.87
CA ARG A 129 -21.34 8.11 7.76
C ARG A 129 -21.53 9.56 8.24
N SER A 130 -22.36 9.78 9.24
CA SER A 130 -22.62 11.10 9.84
C SER A 130 -21.39 11.70 10.54
N GLU A 131 -20.39 10.89 10.86
CA GLU A 131 -19.15 11.34 11.50
C GLU A 131 -18.05 11.68 10.47
N VAL A 132 -18.23 11.31 9.19
CA VAL A 132 -17.26 11.61 8.12
C VAL A 132 -17.59 12.99 7.56
N LEU A 133 -16.72 13.96 7.81
CA LEU A 133 -16.89 15.35 7.37
C LEU A 133 -16.31 15.61 5.98
N GLY A 134 -15.23 14.90 5.62
CA GLY A 134 -14.60 15.06 4.32
C GLY A 134 -13.24 14.38 4.23
N PHE A 135 -12.57 14.64 3.10
CA PHE A 135 -11.27 14.08 2.78
C PHE A 135 -10.37 15.12 2.15
N ASP A 136 -9.08 15.09 2.51
CA ASP A 136 -8.04 15.86 1.85
C ASP A 136 -6.88 14.99 1.42
N VAL A 137 -6.06 15.50 0.51
CA VAL A 137 -4.80 14.88 0.10
C VAL A 137 -3.68 15.49 0.91
N PHE A 138 -2.78 14.68 1.42
CA PHE A 138 -1.52 15.15 1.99
C PHE A 138 -0.33 14.45 1.34
N SER A 139 0.84 15.06 1.45
CA SER A 139 2.09 14.47 1.00
C SER A 139 3.21 14.74 2.00
N GLU A 140 4.11 13.79 2.11
CA GLU A 140 5.33 13.92 2.89
C GLU A 140 6.54 13.55 2.03
N PRO A 141 7.67 14.25 2.17
CA PRO A 141 8.89 13.85 1.51
C PRO A 141 9.33 12.47 2.01
N THR A 142 9.79 11.62 1.10
CA THR A 142 10.42 10.36 1.51
C THR A 142 11.70 10.65 2.31
N PRO A 143 12.15 9.72 3.18
CA PRO A 143 13.35 9.93 4.01
C PRO A 143 14.62 10.31 3.24
N ARG A 144 14.66 10.06 1.93
CA ARG A 144 15.77 10.45 1.04
C ARG A 144 15.53 11.76 0.28
N GLY A 145 14.38 12.43 0.47
CA GLY A 145 14.04 13.70 -0.19
C GLY A 145 13.86 13.64 -1.71
N VAL A 146 13.90 12.46 -2.32
CA VAL A 146 13.89 12.30 -3.79
C VAL A 146 12.48 12.17 -4.36
N ALA A 147 11.50 11.84 -3.53
CA ALA A 147 10.11 11.65 -3.93
C ALA A 147 9.16 12.03 -2.79
N TYR A 148 7.89 12.25 -3.14
CA TYR A 148 6.82 12.45 -2.17
C TYR A 148 6.02 11.17 -2.00
N ARG A 149 5.59 10.94 -0.76
CA ARG A 149 4.58 9.94 -0.42
C ARG A 149 3.25 10.66 -0.30
N TRP A 150 2.22 10.12 -0.95
CA TRP A 150 0.89 10.70 -0.96
C TRP A 150 -0.07 9.85 -0.13
N GLY A 151 -0.95 10.51 0.60
CA GLY A 151 -1.94 9.87 1.44
C GLY A 151 -3.24 10.66 1.49
N ILE A 152 -4.17 10.18 2.30
CA ILE A 152 -5.48 10.79 2.50
C ILE A 152 -5.61 11.18 3.96
N VAL A 153 -6.10 12.39 4.21
CA VAL A 153 -6.61 12.85 5.52
C VAL A 153 -8.11 12.56 5.54
N VAL A 154 -8.56 11.84 6.55
CA VAL A 154 -9.99 11.63 6.81
C VAL A 154 -10.40 12.59 7.92
N HIS A 155 -11.27 13.54 7.61
CA HIS A 155 -11.85 14.46 8.58
C HIS A 155 -13.06 13.81 9.22
N LEU A 156 -13.02 13.68 10.54
CA LEU A 156 -14.07 13.06 11.35
C LEU A 156 -14.68 14.07 12.32
N ALA A 157 -15.96 13.96 12.57
CA ALA A 157 -16.61 14.73 13.62
C ALA A 157 -15.97 14.39 14.98
N PRO A 158 -15.60 15.38 15.80
CA PRO A 158 -14.93 15.12 17.06
C PRO A 158 -15.86 14.35 18.02
N ARG A 159 -15.37 13.22 18.50
CA ARG A 159 -16.01 12.45 19.59
C ARG A 159 -15.51 12.87 20.95
N THR A 160 -14.33 13.45 21.00
CA THR A 160 -13.64 13.98 22.18
C THR A 160 -12.98 15.31 21.79
N SER A 161 -12.24 15.94 22.70
CA SER A 161 -11.52 17.19 22.43
C SER A 161 -10.31 17.07 21.51
N GLY A 162 -10.08 15.89 20.92
CA GLY A 162 -8.96 15.61 20.02
C GLY A 162 -9.19 16.10 18.58
N PRO A 163 -8.13 16.18 17.77
CA PRO A 163 -8.22 16.55 16.37
C PRO A 163 -9.09 15.53 15.60
N GLY A 164 -10.07 16.05 14.89
CA GLY A 164 -10.97 15.25 14.06
C GLY A 164 -10.36 14.84 12.71
N ALA A 165 -9.05 14.67 12.61
CA ALA A 165 -8.37 14.32 11.37
C ALA A 165 -7.46 13.10 11.57
N VAL A 166 -7.55 12.13 10.67
CA VAL A 166 -6.73 10.92 10.66
C VAL A 166 -5.95 10.85 9.36
N HIS A 167 -4.62 10.81 9.47
CA HIS A 167 -3.72 10.70 8.33
C HIS A 167 -3.43 9.24 8.01
N LEU A 168 -3.59 8.86 6.74
CA LEU A 168 -3.42 7.49 6.26
C LEU A 168 -2.64 7.46 4.96
N TRP A 169 -1.59 6.62 4.89
CA TRP A 169 -1.03 6.22 3.62
C TRP A 169 -2.00 5.26 2.95
N VAL A 170 -2.40 5.56 1.74
CA VAL A 170 -3.35 4.73 0.99
C VAL A 170 -2.67 4.10 -0.21
N ALA A 171 -2.82 2.80 -0.32
CA ALA A 171 -2.44 2.05 -1.50
C ALA A 171 -3.71 1.60 -2.23
N ASP A 172 -3.96 2.25 -3.36
CA ASP A 172 -5.04 1.89 -4.27
C ASP A 172 -4.57 0.85 -5.31
N ASP A 173 -5.46 0.48 -6.22
CA ASP A 173 -5.19 -0.43 -7.34
C ASP A 173 -4.28 0.20 -8.43
N GLN A 174 -3.95 1.47 -8.33
CA GLN A 174 -3.14 2.21 -9.30
C GLN A 174 -1.63 2.17 -8.96
N PRO A 175 -0.76 2.06 -9.98
CA PRO A 175 0.68 1.99 -9.77
C PRO A 175 1.32 3.34 -9.42
N ALA A 176 0.76 4.46 -9.84
CA ALA A 176 1.27 5.79 -9.57
C ALA A 176 0.58 6.37 -8.33
N GLN A 177 1.36 6.73 -7.33
CA GLN A 177 0.89 7.50 -6.18
C GLN A 177 1.30 8.96 -6.42
N ASP A 178 0.41 9.71 -7.02
CA ASP A 178 0.49 11.15 -7.19
C ASP A 178 -0.78 11.81 -6.65
N GLU A 179 -0.79 13.13 -6.59
CA GLU A 179 -1.94 13.90 -6.12
C GLU A 179 -3.21 13.57 -6.92
N TYR A 180 -3.07 13.42 -8.24
CA TYR A 180 -4.22 13.14 -9.10
C TYR A 180 -4.85 11.77 -8.80
N ALA A 181 -4.01 10.75 -8.59
CA ALA A 181 -4.47 9.42 -8.19
C ALA A 181 -5.20 9.46 -6.84
N MET A 182 -4.65 10.20 -5.85
CA MET A 182 -5.30 10.34 -4.54
C MET A 182 -6.64 11.08 -4.64
N ARG A 183 -6.73 12.17 -5.40
CA ARG A 183 -8.00 12.87 -5.65
C ARG A 183 -9.03 12.00 -6.35
N ARG A 184 -8.61 11.11 -7.24
CA ARG A 184 -9.51 10.13 -7.88
C ARG A 184 -10.00 9.09 -6.88
N THR A 185 -9.13 8.60 -6.00
CA THR A 185 -9.49 7.69 -4.92
C THR A 185 -10.49 8.34 -3.97
N ILE A 186 -10.27 9.60 -3.58
CA ILE A 186 -11.22 10.37 -2.76
C ILE A 186 -12.58 10.47 -3.45
N ARG A 187 -12.64 10.83 -4.73
CA ARG A 187 -13.92 10.91 -5.46
C ARG A 187 -14.69 9.59 -5.48
N ARG A 188 -13.96 8.46 -5.58
CA ARG A 188 -14.57 7.12 -5.51
C ARG A 188 -15.12 6.84 -4.11
N ILE A 189 -14.39 7.20 -3.07
CA ILE A 189 -14.82 7.08 -1.67
C ILE A 189 -16.05 7.95 -1.40
N GLU A 190 -16.04 9.21 -1.80
CA GLU A 190 -17.16 10.14 -1.64
C GLU A 190 -18.42 9.64 -2.34
N SER A 191 -18.27 9.12 -3.56
CA SER A 191 -19.37 8.50 -4.30
C SER A 191 -19.98 7.30 -3.55
N ALA A 192 -19.16 6.45 -2.97
CA ALA A 192 -19.61 5.30 -2.20
C ALA A 192 -20.32 5.71 -0.88
N LEU A 193 -19.82 6.76 -0.23
CA LEU A 193 -20.44 7.34 0.96
C LEU A 193 -21.75 8.11 0.66
N GLY A 194 -22.03 8.42 -0.61
CA GLY A 194 -23.19 9.21 -1.01
C GLY A 194 -23.08 10.68 -0.61
N THR A 195 -21.87 11.26 -0.67
CA THR A 195 -21.61 12.69 -0.36
C THR A 195 -21.72 13.59 -1.57
N ARG A 196 -22.00 13.03 -2.74
CA ARG A 196 -22.24 13.72 -4.00
C ARG A 196 -23.63 13.44 -4.51
#